data_444ee80328c6554791f9cdbd170aa2b1
#
_entry.id   444ee80328c6554791f9cdbd170aa2b1
#
_cell.length_a   1.000
_cell.length_b   1.000
_cell.length_c   1.000
_cell.angle_alpha   90.00
_cell.angle_beta   90.00
_cell.angle_gamma   90.00
#
_symmetry.space_group_name_H-M   'P 1'
#
loop_
_entity.id
_entity.type
_entity.pdbx_description
1 polymer ?
#
loop_
_entity_poly.entity_id
_entity_poly.type
_entity_poly.pdbx_seq_one_letter_code
_entity_poly.pdbx_strand_id
1 'polypeptide(L)'
;MVQPSNNALFDTGLQALQAGRGEEACANFQQAIDNGEADTKHWLGLALASLSTGDRTRAEQAIDKVLSLEPHHLRALILKGDLLFGRGDRKNASAHYGLVLRLSATLNGMPAQLESDLQRIARRQRELMHAYSQHLLDQLALAGYSRSSASDRFNRSIDMMLGTLERPDEQQRYPQAPHAYYMPDLPYHSFFPKEQLTWMNELEEATDQIETELRTLLAQQRNSFEP
;
A
#
# COMPACT_ATOMS: atom_id res chain seq x y z
N MET A 1 44.71 5.79 -14.87
CA MET A 1 44.21 6.12 -13.54
C MET A 1 43.31 4.97 -13.09
N VAL A 2 43.60 4.39 -11.94
CA VAL A 2 42.74 3.33 -11.38
C VAL A 2 41.45 3.99 -10.93
N GLN A 3 40.30 3.58 -11.46
CA GLN A 3 39.03 4.07 -11.00
C GLN A 3 38.80 3.59 -9.54
N PRO A 4 38.32 4.46 -8.63
CA PRO A 4 38.06 4.07 -7.26
C PRO A 4 36.97 2.99 -7.23
N SER A 5 37.09 2.01 -6.34
CA SER A 5 36.07 0.98 -6.16
C SER A 5 34.77 1.57 -5.67
N ASN A 6 33.64 0.93 -5.98
CA ASN A 6 32.31 1.37 -5.51
C ASN A 6 32.24 1.51 -3.98
N ASN A 7 32.91 0.62 -3.24
CA ASN A 7 32.97 0.73 -1.78
C ASN A 7 33.73 1.98 -1.33
N ALA A 8 34.86 2.31 -1.96
CA ALA A 8 35.61 3.54 -1.64
C ALA A 8 34.79 4.80 -1.95
N LEU A 9 34.07 4.83 -3.05
CA LEU A 9 33.16 5.92 -3.40
C LEU A 9 32.00 6.03 -2.42
N PHE A 10 31.46 4.89 -1.98
CA PHE A 10 30.40 4.87 -0.96
C PHE A 10 30.87 5.45 0.37
N ASP A 11 32.05 5.01 0.85
CA ASP A 11 32.60 5.51 2.12
C ASP A 11 32.93 7.02 2.05
N THR A 12 33.50 7.47 0.92
CA THR A 12 33.76 8.90 0.69
C THR A 12 32.46 9.71 0.62
N GLY A 13 31.45 9.19 -0.07
CA GLY A 13 30.12 9.82 -0.14
C GLY A 13 29.47 9.92 1.25
N LEU A 14 29.60 8.89 2.08
CA LEU A 14 29.07 8.88 3.43
C LEU A 14 29.77 9.90 4.35
N GLN A 15 31.11 9.99 4.25
CA GLN A 15 31.91 11.00 4.97
C GLN A 15 31.54 12.43 4.53
N ALA A 16 31.36 12.65 3.22
CA ALA A 16 30.94 13.94 2.70
C ALA A 16 29.54 14.33 3.23
N LEU A 17 28.61 13.37 3.24
CA LEU A 17 27.26 13.59 3.79
C LEU A 17 27.28 13.93 5.27
N GLN A 18 28.06 13.21 6.08
CA GLN A 18 28.25 13.50 7.50
C GLN A 18 28.87 14.88 7.76
N ALA A 19 29.76 15.32 6.85
CA ALA A 19 30.39 16.65 6.92
C ALA A 19 29.51 17.77 6.34
N GLY A 20 28.25 17.49 5.96
CA GLY A 20 27.33 18.46 5.36
C GLY A 20 27.66 18.86 3.93
N ARG A 21 28.56 18.15 3.24
CA ARG A 21 28.97 18.40 1.86
C ARG A 21 28.08 17.60 0.89
N GLY A 22 26.82 17.99 0.80
CA GLY A 22 25.78 17.24 0.09
C GLY A 22 26.07 17.04 -1.40
N GLU A 23 26.57 18.06 -2.12
CA GLU A 23 26.90 17.96 -3.57
C GLU A 23 28.04 16.97 -3.82
N GLU A 24 29.07 16.98 -2.98
CA GLU A 24 30.17 16.03 -3.06
C GLU A 24 29.70 14.60 -2.78
N ALA A 25 28.80 14.44 -1.81
CA ALA A 25 28.17 13.16 -1.52
C ALA A 25 27.35 12.65 -2.71
N CYS A 26 26.53 13.52 -3.34
CA CYS A 26 25.77 13.19 -4.53
C CYS A 26 26.69 12.73 -5.68
N ALA A 27 27.82 13.44 -5.91
CA ALA A 27 28.76 13.07 -6.97
C ALA A 27 29.38 11.69 -6.73
N ASN A 28 29.81 11.40 -5.50
CA ASN A 28 30.41 10.11 -5.15
C ASN A 28 29.41 8.95 -5.28
N PHE A 29 28.18 9.10 -4.77
CA PHE A 29 27.17 8.05 -4.91
C PHE A 29 26.75 7.86 -6.36
N GLN A 30 26.61 8.94 -7.15
CA GLN A 30 26.31 8.83 -8.57
C GLN A 30 27.42 8.11 -9.33
N GLN A 31 28.68 8.45 -9.07
CA GLN A 31 29.80 7.78 -9.71
C GLN A 31 29.85 6.29 -9.37
N ALA A 32 29.55 5.90 -8.13
CA ALA A 32 29.44 4.50 -7.75
C ALA A 32 28.30 3.79 -8.51
N ILE A 33 27.19 4.47 -8.76
CA ILE A 33 26.07 3.95 -9.54
C ILE A 33 26.45 3.81 -11.01
N ASP A 34 27.12 4.80 -11.59
CA ASP A 34 27.53 4.84 -13.00
C ASP A 34 28.61 3.79 -13.33
N ASN A 35 29.44 3.42 -12.35
CA ASN A 35 30.42 2.33 -12.48
C ASN A 35 29.76 0.95 -12.62
N GLY A 36 28.44 0.82 -12.40
CA GLY A 36 27.72 -0.46 -12.36
C GLY A 36 27.83 -1.14 -10.99
N GLU A 37 27.14 -2.27 -10.83
CA GLU A 37 27.10 -3.04 -9.56
C GLU A 37 26.58 -2.24 -8.36
N ALA A 38 25.76 -1.21 -8.60
CA ALA A 38 25.13 -0.43 -7.54
C ALA A 38 24.04 -1.24 -6.84
N ASP A 39 24.17 -1.38 -5.53
CA ASP A 39 23.17 -1.99 -4.65
C ASP A 39 22.28 -0.92 -3.98
N THR A 40 21.34 -1.38 -3.18
CA THR A 40 20.37 -0.55 -2.44
C THR A 40 21.03 0.55 -1.62
N LYS A 41 22.22 0.30 -1.02
CA LYS A 41 22.90 1.30 -0.17
C LYS A 41 23.37 2.51 -0.98
N HIS A 42 23.84 2.33 -2.22
CA HIS A 42 24.28 3.43 -3.08
C HIS A 42 23.13 4.35 -3.46
N TRP A 43 21.99 3.75 -3.87
CA TRP A 43 20.78 4.51 -4.16
C TRP A 43 20.20 5.22 -2.94
N LEU A 44 20.23 4.57 -1.77
CA LEU A 44 19.82 5.21 -0.52
C LEU A 44 20.75 6.36 -0.13
N GLY A 45 22.06 6.20 -0.31
CA GLY A 45 23.05 7.26 -0.10
C GLY A 45 22.78 8.46 -1.01
N LEU A 46 22.54 8.23 -2.32
CA LEU A 46 22.17 9.27 -3.26
C LEU A 46 20.87 9.98 -2.86
N ALA A 47 19.87 9.24 -2.41
CA ALA A 47 18.61 9.82 -1.94
C ALA A 47 18.83 10.78 -0.76
N LEU A 48 19.59 10.35 0.25
CA LEU A 48 19.90 11.15 1.43
C LEU A 48 20.75 12.40 1.08
N ALA A 49 21.73 12.25 0.20
CA ALA A 49 22.54 13.36 -0.28
C ALA A 49 21.70 14.39 -1.06
N SER A 50 20.84 13.91 -1.98
CA SER A 50 19.92 14.77 -2.72
C SER A 50 18.92 15.50 -1.83
N LEU A 51 18.44 14.86 -0.75
CA LEU A 51 17.59 15.54 0.24
C LEU A 51 18.36 16.63 0.99
N SER A 52 19.65 16.43 1.29
CA SER A 52 20.48 17.43 1.98
C SER A 52 20.78 18.66 1.10
N THR A 53 20.81 18.51 -0.22
CA THR A 53 20.95 19.62 -1.18
C THR A 53 19.63 20.24 -1.60
N GLY A 54 18.49 19.66 -1.18
CA GLY A 54 17.16 20.14 -1.55
C GLY A 54 16.65 19.63 -2.90
N ASP A 55 17.41 18.79 -3.62
CA ASP A 55 16.97 18.17 -4.87
C ASP A 55 15.98 17.02 -4.60
N ARG A 56 14.71 17.40 -4.38
CA ARG A 56 13.63 16.46 -4.09
C ARG A 56 13.33 15.51 -5.25
N THR A 57 13.52 15.96 -6.49
CA THR A 57 13.25 15.15 -7.68
C THR A 57 14.23 13.99 -7.78
N ARG A 58 15.54 14.31 -7.67
CA ARG A 58 16.58 13.29 -7.68
C ARG A 58 16.46 12.35 -6.47
N ALA A 59 16.15 12.88 -5.30
CA ALA A 59 15.91 12.07 -4.12
C ALA A 59 14.78 11.08 -4.32
N GLU A 60 13.66 11.52 -4.91
CA GLU A 60 12.53 10.65 -5.18
C GLU A 60 12.86 9.53 -6.17
N GLN A 61 13.55 9.84 -7.27
CA GLN A 61 14.02 8.84 -8.24
C GLN A 61 14.93 7.78 -7.59
N ALA A 62 15.85 8.23 -6.74
CA ALA A 62 16.74 7.34 -6.01
C ALA A 62 15.97 6.45 -5.00
N ILE A 63 15.01 7.02 -4.27
CA ILE A 63 14.13 6.26 -3.36
C ILE A 63 13.30 5.23 -4.13
N ASP A 64 12.71 5.60 -5.26
CA ASP A 64 11.92 4.70 -6.10
C ASP A 64 12.76 3.54 -6.63
N LYS A 65 14.04 3.80 -6.92
CA LYS A 65 14.98 2.74 -7.28
C LYS A 65 15.27 1.79 -6.11
N VAL A 66 15.46 2.33 -4.88
CA VAL A 66 15.58 1.49 -3.67
C VAL A 66 14.35 0.62 -3.51
N LEU A 67 13.15 1.19 -3.62
CA LEU A 67 11.90 0.45 -3.44
C LEU A 67 11.61 -0.55 -4.58
N SER A 68 12.17 -0.34 -5.78
CA SER A 68 12.10 -1.32 -6.87
C SER A 68 12.99 -2.54 -6.62
N LEU A 69 14.10 -2.37 -5.90
CA LEU A 69 15.03 -3.45 -5.52
C LEU A 69 14.55 -4.14 -4.23
N GLU A 70 14.13 -3.37 -3.26
CA GLU A 70 13.67 -3.81 -1.94
C GLU A 70 12.35 -3.12 -1.56
N PRO A 71 11.19 -3.69 -1.96
CA PRO A 71 9.88 -3.05 -1.74
C PRO A 71 9.54 -2.77 -0.26
N HIS A 72 10.16 -3.49 0.67
CA HIS A 72 9.94 -3.35 2.11
C HIS A 72 11.09 -2.64 2.85
N HIS A 73 11.94 -1.91 2.13
CA HIS A 73 13.04 -1.17 2.73
C HIS A 73 12.54 -0.02 3.60
N LEU A 74 12.53 -0.19 4.92
CA LEU A 74 11.88 0.72 5.88
C LEU A 74 12.31 2.18 5.72
N ARG A 75 13.61 2.44 5.62
CA ARG A 75 14.12 3.81 5.51
C ARG A 75 13.68 4.48 4.21
N ALA A 76 13.66 3.75 3.10
CA ALA A 76 13.17 4.29 1.82
C ALA A 76 11.66 4.59 1.87
N LEU A 77 10.87 3.71 2.50
CA LEU A 77 9.44 3.93 2.71
C LEU A 77 9.18 5.17 3.59
N ILE A 78 9.96 5.38 4.64
CA ILE A 78 9.88 6.59 5.49
C ILE A 78 10.18 7.83 4.65
N LEU A 79 11.28 7.84 3.91
CA LEU A 79 11.68 8.97 3.07
C LEU A 79 10.64 9.27 1.97
N LYS A 80 10.08 8.23 1.34
CA LYS A 80 8.99 8.40 0.37
C LYS A 80 7.76 9.02 1.01
N GLY A 81 7.35 8.53 2.18
CA GLY A 81 6.25 9.09 2.96
C GLY A 81 6.50 10.57 3.31
N ASP A 82 7.72 10.92 3.73
CA ASP A 82 8.09 12.31 4.07
C ASP A 82 8.05 13.24 2.84
N LEU A 83 8.52 12.79 1.67
CA LEU A 83 8.42 13.55 0.43
C LEU A 83 6.97 13.78 0.01
N LEU A 84 6.14 12.75 0.07
CA LEU A 84 4.72 12.83 -0.25
C LEU A 84 3.99 13.77 0.72
N PHE A 85 4.27 13.65 2.01
CA PHE A 85 3.71 14.54 3.03
C PHE A 85 4.09 16.00 2.76
N GLY A 86 5.36 16.26 2.43
CA GLY A 86 5.87 17.59 2.12
C GLY A 86 5.26 18.22 0.86
N ARG A 87 4.72 17.41 -0.06
CA ARG A 87 3.96 17.85 -1.25
C ARG A 87 2.45 17.99 -1.00
N GLY A 88 1.97 17.66 0.19
CA GLY A 88 0.55 17.66 0.51
C GLY A 88 -0.21 16.41 0.08
N ASP A 89 0.47 15.41 -0.47
CA ASP A 89 -0.14 14.11 -0.81
C ASP A 89 -0.30 13.24 0.45
N ARG A 90 -1.28 13.65 1.26
CA ARG A 90 -1.57 13.06 2.57
C ARG A 90 -2.00 11.60 2.48
N LYS A 91 -2.74 11.25 1.42
CA LYS A 91 -3.25 9.89 1.22
C LYS A 91 -2.10 8.90 1.01
N ASN A 92 -1.22 9.17 0.06
CA ASN A 92 -0.11 8.29 -0.23
C ASN A 92 0.96 8.33 0.88
N ALA A 93 1.19 9.47 1.53
CA ALA A 93 2.04 9.55 2.72
C ALA A 93 1.54 8.63 3.85
N SER A 94 0.23 8.68 4.14
CA SER A 94 -0.41 7.81 5.14
C SER A 94 -0.26 6.32 4.80
N ALA A 95 -0.39 5.95 3.52
CA ALA A 95 -0.21 4.56 3.07
C ALA A 95 1.22 4.05 3.34
N HIS A 96 2.25 4.87 3.02
CA HIS A 96 3.66 4.53 3.28
C HIS A 96 3.96 4.44 4.78
N TYR A 97 3.53 5.41 5.58
CA TYR A 97 3.71 5.37 7.03
C TYR A 97 3.01 4.18 7.68
N GLY A 98 1.78 3.87 7.26
CA GLY A 98 1.05 2.70 7.73
C GLY A 98 1.76 1.38 7.39
N LEU A 99 2.36 1.28 6.19
CA LEU A 99 3.15 0.11 5.80
C LEU A 99 4.40 -0.03 6.69
N VAL A 100 5.15 1.07 6.90
CA VAL A 100 6.33 1.07 7.79
C VAL A 100 5.98 0.61 9.19
N LEU A 101 4.89 1.15 9.78
CA LEU A 101 4.46 0.78 11.13
C LEU A 101 4.07 -0.69 11.24
N ARG A 102 3.40 -1.25 10.22
CA ARG A 102 3.09 -2.69 10.18
C ARG A 102 4.34 -3.56 10.06
N LEU A 103 5.28 -3.21 9.17
CA LEU A 103 6.51 -3.96 8.99
C LEU A 103 7.40 -3.89 10.24
N SER A 104 7.47 -2.74 10.90
CA SER A 104 8.29 -2.56 12.09
C SER A 104 7.77 -3.30 13.32
N ALA A 105 6.47 -3.58 13.39
CA ALA A 105 5.86 -4.30 14.52
C ALA A 105 6.38 -5.74 14.68
N THR A 106 6.95 -6.33 13.61
CA THR A 106 7.52 -7.70 13.62
C THR A 106 9.02 -7.73 13.88
N LEU A 107 9.67 -6.56 14.02
CA LEU A 107 11.12 -6.48 14.19
C LEU A 107 11.50 -6.45 15.68
N ASN A 108 12.48 -7.29 16.05
CA ASN A 108 13.07 -7.30 17.37
C ASN A 108 14.43 -6.55 17.34
N GLY A 109 14.58 -5.55 18.18
CA GLY A 109 15.84 -4.82 18.33
C GLY A 109 16.11 -3.86 17.16
N MET A 110 15.70 -2.62 17.30
CA MET A 110 15.87 -1.58 16.28
C MET A 110 16.97 -0.59 16.66
N PRO A 111 17.71 -0.04 15.66
CA PRO A 111 18.62 1.08 15.90
C PRO A 111 17.84 2.29 16.47
N ALA A 112 18.43 3.02 17.42
CA ALA A 112 17.78 4.16 18.09
C ALA A 112 17.28 5.24 17.11
N GLN A 113 18.00 5.45 15.99
CA GLN A 113 17.57 6.40 14.96
C GLN A 113 16.28 5.95 14.27
N LEU A 114 16.13 4.64 13.98
CA LEU A 114 14.90 4.11 13.38
C LEU A 114 13.75 4.20 14.37
N GLU A 115 13.99 3.94 15.65
CA GLU A 115 12.97 4.08 16.70
C GLU A 115 12.43 5.52 16.77
N SER A 116 13.33 6.51 16.75
CA SER A 116 12.94 7.93 16.69
C SER A 116 12.09 8.26 15.46
N ASP A 117 12.48 7.75 14.27
CA ASP A 117 11.70 7.92 13.05
C ASP A 117 10.32 7.26 13.16
N LEU A 118 10.24 6.05 13.74
CA LEU A 118 8.97 5.36 13.94
C LEU A 118 8.03 6.11 14.87
N GLN A 119 8.55 6.68 15.97
CA GLN A 119 7.73 7.52 16.86
C GLN A 119 7.21 8.77 16.14
N ARG A 120 8.04 9.42 15.33
CA ARG A 120 7.68 10.59 14.53
C ARG A 120 6.58 10.25 13.52
N ILE A 121 6.75 9.18 12.75
CA ILE A 121 5.75 8.78 11.73
C ILE A 121 4.47 8.26 12.37
N ALA A 122 4.53 7.57 13.51
CA ALA A 122 3.34 7.13 14.24
C ALA A 122 2.47 8.32 14.69
N ARG A 123 3.10 9.41 15.14
CA ARG A 123 2.39 10.65 15.47
C ARG A 123 1.75 11.25 14.21
N ARG A 124 2.51 11.41 13.12
CA ARG A 124 1.98 11.92 11.83
C ARG A 124 0.83 11.05 11.29
N GLN A 125 0.97 9.74 11.37
CA GLN A 125 -0.07 8.81 10.95
C GLN A 125 -1.37 9.03 11.72
N ARG A 126 -1.30 9.21 13.04
CA ARG A 126 -2.47 9.52 13.87
C ARG A 126 -3.12 10.85 13.47
N GLU A 127 -2.33 11.89 13.23
CA GLU A 127 -2.81 13.19 12.77
C GLU A 127 -3.52 13.09 11.40
N LEU A 128 -2.92 12.35 10.44
CA LEU A 128 -3.50 12.12 9.13
C LEU A 128 -4.81 11.32 9.20
N MET A 129 -4.86 10.28 10.01
CA MET A 129 -6.07 9.47 10.21
C MET A 129 -7.17 10.27 10.89
N HIS A 130 -6.84 11.09 11.89
CA HIS A 130 -7.80 11.98 12.53
C HIS A 130 -8.38 12.99 11.53
N ALA A 131 -7.53 13.65 10.75
CA ALA A 131 -7.98 14.61 9.72
C ALA A 131 -8.87 13.94 8.66
N TYR A 132 -8.51 12.72 8.23
CA TYR A 132 -9.33 11.92 7.32
C TYR A 132 -10.69 11.57 7.93
N SER A 133 -10.71 11.12 9.18
CA SER A 133 -11.94 10.77 9.90
C SER A 133 -12.88 11.95 10.02
N GLN A 134 -12.37 13.13 10.38
CA GLN A 134 -13.17 14.35 10.45
C GLN A 134 -13.74 14.71 9.09
N HIS A 135 -12.90 14.77 8.05
CA HIS A 135 -13.36 15.07 6.69
C HIS A 135 -14.45 14.10 6.22
N LEU A 136 -14.30 12.80 6.48
CA LEU A 136 -15.30 11.81 6.12
C LEU A 136 -16.62 12.05 6.82
N LEU A 137 -16.59 12.27 8.14
CA LEU A 137 -17.80 12.54 8.93
C LEU A 137 -18.50 13.83 8.46
N ASP A 138 -17.74 14.87 8.12
CA ASP A 138 -18.28 16.11 7.57
C ASP A 138 -18.98 15.86 6.21
N GLN A 139 -18.33 15.09 5.30
CA GLN A 139 -18.95 14.73 4.02
C GLN A 139 -20.20 13.87 4.18
N LEU A 140 -20.19 12.93 5.11
CA LEU A 140 -21.36 12.12 5.42
C LEU A 140 -22.50 12.97 5.97
N ALA A 141 -22.22 13.92 6.87
CA ALA A 141 -23.21 14.85 7.40
C ALA A 141 -23.82 15.73 6.31
N LEU A 142 -23.00 16.25 5.38
CA LEU A 142 -23.46 17.00 4.20
C LEU A 142 -24.36 16.16 3.28
N ALA A 143 -24.10 14.85 3.20
CA ALA A 143 -24.93 13.89 2.47
C ALA A 143 -26.19 13.46 3.22
N GLY A 144 -26.48 14.04 4.39
CA GLY A 144 -27.66 13.75 5.19
C GLY A 144 -27.50 12.60 6.18
N TYR A 145 -26.27 12.10 6.37
CA TYR A 145 -26.03 11.09 7.39
C TYR A 145 -26.14 11.67 8.80
N SER A 146 -26.87 10.98 9.65
CA SER A 146 -26.89 11.22 11.09
C SER A 146 -26.89 9.86 11.80
N ARG A 147 -26.08 9.75 12.83
CA ARG A 147 -25.95 8.50 13.59
C ARG A 147 -27.29 8.04 14.21
N SER A 148 -28.16 8.97 14.54
CA SER A 148 -29.50 8.69 15.11
C SER A 148 -30.52 8.22 14.08
N SER A 149 -30.37 8.58 12.81
CA SER A 149 -31.29 8.21 11.73
C SER A 149 -30.82 7.04 10.88
N ALA A 150 -29.52 6.76 10.90
CA ALA A 150 -28.93 5.65 10.18
C ALA A 150 -29.17 4.30 10.91
N SER A 151 -29.18 3.21 10.14
CA SER A 151 -29.25 1.89 10.72
C SER A 151 -28.00 1.58 11.55
N ASP A 152 -28.16 0.79 12.62
CA ASP A 152 -27.04 0.35 13.47
C ASP A 152 -25.94 -0.32 12.66
N ARG A 153 -26.32 -1.14 11.69
CA ARG A 153 -25.39 -1.81 10.78
C ARG A 153 -24.54 -0.83 9.96
N PHE A 154 -25.14 0.26 9.47
CA PHE A 154 -24.42 1.30 8.74
C PHE A 154 -23.49 2.08 9.69
N ASN A 155 -23.96 2.43 10.89
CA ASN A 155 -23.12 3.06 11.91
C ASN A 155 -21.89 2.21 12.23
N ARG A 156 -22.07 0.90 12.43
CA ARG A 156 -20.95 -0.04 12.67
C ARG A 156 -19.99 -0.12 11.49
N SER A 157 -20.49 -0.08 10.27
CA SER A 157 -19.61 -0.07 9.08
C SER A 157 -18.74 1.18 9.00
N ILE A 158 -19.28 2.35 9.36
CA ILE A 158 -18.51 3.59 9.49
C ILE A 158 -17.48 3.48 10.61
N ASP A 159 -17.83 2.96 11.78
CA ASP A 159 -16.92 2.77 12.90
C ASP A 159 -15.76 1.83 12.54
N MET A 160 -16.02 0.75 11.80
CA MET A 160 -14.99 -0.17 11.29
C MET A 160 -14.09 0.51 10.25
N MET A 161 -14.64 1.36 9.37
CA MET A 161 -13.87 2.11 8.39
C MET A 161 -12.97 3.15 9.06
N LEU A 162 -13.43 3.78 10.14
CA LEU A 162 -12.66 4.74 10.93
C LEU A 162 -11.67 4.08 11.90
N GLY A 163 -11.72 2.75 12.06
CA GLY A 163 -10.86 2.01 12.99
C GLY A 163 -11.24 2.19 14.46
N THR A 164 -12.43 2.71 14.76
CA THR A 164 -12.98 2.82 16.12
C THR A 164 -13.69 1.55 16.58
N LEU A 165 -14.03 0.69 15.65
CA LEU A 165 -14.54 -0.65 15.87
C LEU A 165 -13.71 -1.65 15.09
N GLU A 166 -13.23 -2.70 15.73
CA GLU A 166 -12.51 -3.78 15.06
C GLU A 166 -13.45 -4.59 14.16
N ARG A 167 -12.95 -5.03 13.02
CA ARG A 167 -13.67 -6.00 12.19
C ARG A 167 -13.76 -7.32 12.95
N PRO A 168 -14.90 -8.04 12.87
CA PRO A 168 -15.00 -9.39 13.45
C PRO A 168 -13.86 -10.25 12.92
N ASP A 169 -13.27 -11.04 13.83
CA ASP A 169 -12.16 -11.92 13.51
C ASP A 169 -12.53 -12.83 12.34
N GLU A 170 -11.59 -13.08 11.43
CA GLU A 170 -11.77 -13.82 10.17
C GLU A 170 -12.00 -15.34 10.38
N GLN A 171 -12.47 -15.76 11.53
CA GLN A 171 -12.85 -17.15 11.81
C GLN A 171 -14.06 -17.64 10.99
N GLN A 172 -14.64 -16.77 10.17
CA GLN A 172 -15.66 -17.17 9.22
C GLN A 172 -15.06 -18.03 8.11
N ARG A 173 -15.69 -19.16 7.80
CA ARG A 173 -15.28 -20.09 6.73
C ARG A 173 -15.04 -19.38 5.38
N TYR A 174 -15.68 -18.23 5.18
CA TYR A 174 -15.55 -17.38 3.99
C TYR A 174 -15.52 -15.90 4.44
N PRO A 175 -14.34 -15.37 4.77
CA PRO A 175 -14.22 -13.99 5.22
C PRO A 175 -14.55 -13.01 4.10
N GLN A 176 -15.23 -11.92 4.44
CA GLN A 176 -15.44 -10.82 3.49
C GLN A 176 -14.14 -10.04 3.35
N ALA A 177 -13.59 -9.99 2.15
CA ALA A 177 -12.38 -9.21 1.81
C ALA A 177 -12.69 -8.17 0.73
N PRO A 178 -13.55 -7.18 0.97
CA PRO A 178 -13.90 -6.16 -0.02
C PRO A 178 -12.71 -5.22 -0.28
N HIS A 179 -12.53 -4.79 -1.53
CA HIS A 179 -11.48 -3.86 -1.90
C HIS A 179 -11.68 -2.44 -1.34
N ALA A 180 -12.91 -1.98 -1.16
CA ALA A 180 -13.20 -0.60 -0.81
C ALA A 180 -13.95 -0.43 0.52
N TYR A 181 -15.02 -1.16 0.73
CA TYR A 181 -15.92 -0.91 1.84
C TYR A 181 -16.44 -2.19 2.47
N TYR A 182 -16.30 -2.31 3.78
CA TYR A 182 -16.81 -3.45 4.54
C TYR A 182 -18.18 -3.15 5.13
N MET A 183 -19.18 -3.95 4.78
CA MET A 183 -20.51 -3.91 5.39
C MET A 183 -20.66 -5.10 6.33
N PRO A 184 -20.79 -4.89 7.67
CA PRO A 184 -20.93 -6.00 8.61
C PRO A 184 -22.25 -6.75 8.41
N ASP A 185 -22.28 -7.98 8.88
CA ASP A 185 -23.48 -8.83 8.95
C ASP A 185 -24.18 -9.04 7.58
N LEU A 186 -23.42 -9.07 6.48
CA LEU A 186 -23.95 -9.54 5.21
C LEU A 186 -24.21 -11.05 5.33
N PRO A 187 -25.46 -11.50 5.07
CA PRO A 187 -25.76 -12.91 5.15
C PRO A 187 -24.91 -13.68 4.15
N TYR A 188 -24.26 -14.73 4.62
CA TYR A 188 -23.54 -15.65 3.78
C TYR A 188 -24.46 -16.82 3.42
N HIS A 189 -24.77 -16.97 2.15
CA HIS A 189 -25.53 -18.10 1.61
C HIS A 189 -24.61 -18.92 0.71
N SER A 190 -24.21 -20.11 1.14
CA SER A 190 -23.47 -21.04 0.29
C SER A 190 -24.30 -21.51 -0.90
N PHE A 191 -25.59 -21.65 -0.67
CA PHE A 191 -26.60 -22.00 -1.68
C PHE A 191 -27.89 -21.25 -1.37
N PHE A 192 -28.48 -20.66 -2.40
CA PHE A 192 -29.82 -20.08 -2.28
C PHE A 192 -30.87 -21.20 -2.32
N PRO A 193 -31.85 -21.19 -1.42
CA PRO A 193 -32.96 -22.12 -1.52
C PRO A 193 -33.70 -21.95 -2.84
N LYS A 194 -34.04 -23.06 -3.50
CA LYS A 194 -34.68 -23.07 -4.81
C LYS A 194 -35.97 -22.22 -4.83
N GLU A 195 -36.68 -22.20 -3.72
CA GLU A 195 -37.94 -21.47 -3.55
C GLU A 195 -37.77 -19.94 -3.69
N GLN A 196 -36.57 -19.41 -3.49
CA GLN A 196 -36.25 -18.00 -3.66
C GLN A 196 -35.92 -17.63 -5.11
N LEU A 197 -35.77 -18.61 -5.99
CA LEU A 197 -35.35 -18.45 -7.38
C LEU A 197 -36.48 -18.92 -8.30
N THR A 198 -37.49 -18.08 -8.49
CA THR A 198 -38.71 -18.41 -9.22
C THR A 198 -38.43 -18.85 -10.66
N TRP A 199 -37.36 -18.37 -11.27
CA TRP A 199 -36.93 -18.71 -12.64
C TRP A 199 -36.17 -20.05 -12.72
N MET A 200 -35.82 -20.68 -11.62
CA MET A 200 -34.99 -21.89 -11.63
C MET A 200 -35.72 -23.11 -12.20
N ASN A 201 -37.03 -23.19 -12.00
CA ASN A 201 -37.80 -24.28 -12.60
C ASN A 201 -37.77 -24.26 -14.13
N GLU A 202 -37.92 -23.07 -14.75
CA GLU A 202 -37.84 -22.90 -16.18
C GLU A 202 -36.45 -23.27 -16.73
N LEU A 203 -35.41 -22.92 -16.00
CA LEU A 203 -34.01 -23.25 -16.35
C LEU A 203 -33.76 -24.77 -16.25
N GLU A 204 -34.28 -25.42 -15.20
CA GLU A 204 -34.18 -26.88 -15.05
C GLU A 204 -34.90 -27.63 -16.15
N GLU A 205 -36.09 -27.19 -16.54
CA GLU A 205 -36.86 -27.76 -17.65
C GLU A 205 -36.12 -27.59 -18.99
N ALA A 206 -35.36 -26.52 -19.16
CA ALA A 206 -34.55 -26.27 -20.35
C ALA A 206 -33.19 -26.98 -20.36
N THR A 207 -32.83 -27.71 -19.31
CA THR A 207 -31.47 -28.30 -19.13
C THR A 207 -31.06 -29.19 -20.28
N ASP A 208 -31.95 -30.09 -20.76
CA ASP A 208 -31.68 -31.01 -21.85
C ASP A 208 -31.45 -30.28 -23.18
N GLN A 209 -32.18 -29.19 -23.39
CA GLN A 209 -32.02 -28.35 -24.59
C GLN A 209 -30.68 -27.62 -24.53
N ILE A 210 -30.32 -27.03 -23.38
CA ILE A 210 -29.04 -26.33 -23.15
C ILE A 210 -27.88 -27.29 -23.33
N GLU A 211 -27.98 -28.52 -22.80
CA GLU A 211 -26.94 -29.54 -22.97
C GLU A 211 -26.75 -29.91 -24.43
N THR A 212 -27.85 -30.08 -25.17
CA THR A 212 -27.81 -30.42 -26.62
C THR A 212 -27.17 -29.30 -27.43
N GLU A 213 -27.54 -28.04 -27.17
CA GLU A 213 -26.94 -26.87 -27.81
C GLU A 213 -25.44 -26.74 -27.48
N LEU A 214 -25.07 -26.90 -26.22
CA LEU A 214 -23.67 -26.86 -25.79
C LEU A 214 -22.84 -27.95 -26.49
N ARG A 215 -23.33 -29.18 -26.52
CA ARG A 215 -22.65 -30.30 -27.21
C ARG A 215 -22.47 -30.02 -28.69
N THR A 216 -23.46 -29.40 -29.32
CA THR A 216 -23.40 -29.01 -30.72
C THR A 216 -22.36 -27.94 -30.98
N LEU A 217 -22.32 -26.90 -30.11
CA LEU A 217 -21.33 -25.83 -30.20
C LEU A 217 -19.90 -26.36 -29.99
N LEU A 218 -19.68 -27.20 -28.97
CA LEU A 218 -18.39 -27.81 -28.71
C LEU A 218 -17.91 -28.70 -29.86
N ALA A 219 -18.83 -29.41 -30.54
CA ALA A 219 -18.50 -30.23 -31.71
C ALA A 219 -18.10 -29.37 -32.94
N GLN A 220 -18.71 -28.17 -33.09
CA GLN A 220 -18.42 -27.24 -34.18
C GLN A 220 -17.17 -26.43 -33.97
N GLN A 221 -16.81 -26.11 -32.68
CA GLN A 221 -15.71 -25.21 -32.30
C GLN A 221 -14.52 -25.93 -31.64
N ARG A 222 -14.28 -27.17 -32.01
CA ARG A 222 -13.19 -27.97 -31.39
C ARG A 222 -11.79 -27.31 -31.41
N ASN A 223 -11.59 -26.24 -32.23
CA ASN A 223 -10.31 -25.53 -32.34
C ASN A 223 -10.29 -24.12 -31.72
N SER A 224 -11.38 -23.67 -31.07
CA SER A 224 -11.47 -22.28 -30.57
C SER A 224 -11.26 -22.15 -29.08
N PHE A 225 -11.10 -23.26 -28.34
CA PHE A 225 -10.91 -23.30 -26.88
C PHE A 225 -9.63 -24.04 -26.44
N GLU A 226 -8.61 -24.10 -27.28
CA GLU A 226 -7.30 -24.50 -26.80
C GLU A 226 -6.66 -23.31 -26.09
N PRO A 227 -6.12 -23.49 -24.83
CA PRO A 227 -5.51 -22.43 -24.02
C PRO A 227 -4.19 -21.93 -24.59
#